data_c29879c1c867992042aace71e15788e6
#
_entry.id   c29879c1c867992042aace71e15788e6
#
_cell.length_a   1.000
_cell.length_b   1.000
_cell.length_c   1.000
_cell.angle_alpha   90.00
_cell.angle_beta   90.00
_cell.angle_gamma   90.00
#
_symmetry.space_group_name_H-M   'P 1'
#
loop_
_entity.id
_entity.type
_entity.pdbx_description
1 polymer ?
#
loop_
_entity_poly.entity_id
_entity_poly.type
_entity_poly.pdbx_seq_one_letter_code
_entity_poly.pdbx_strand_id
1 'polypeptide(L)'
;MKKLLGIIVLGLLLSGNAYADKSYLKDFNEFLDDSAYNLIQYGVKGIDAYDICKVEKRKSKKWFDAECQDRPGGSFGVKHKLKIKFYKDRNNIPWDGKPNFDTLLYYGFVLQDDYKGFTKIGSKGSKQSYKFLSDLRVDKDVKKEIQETGLLSYLLYENGKIVVDEKTPKNRFGILFNNRTQWTSASMGKSITSYVIGNAICEGYIDSVDSRLNDWPLIENTLYHDQKLMDLLNMAAGDQKYSKIDLTKGGKKWSKNPNRNTIKFHMEKGIFKDTKNEKGKSIYNYSNIVSNLLINYVSFKSGENFQNLLDKIFISKAKVKNPVAFLVMNKGSVQKKYKVTENDGPIRYSFIATRYDYLRIAKAMLDDWQNDTCVGKYLKTIYKNEIPKKNEYSSDNGAFFYSKSYAGQFHTNYPGLKDRAIMGMDGASGQSIIIDFEKSKIVVLNAIHLDYNWKKIAISKF
;
A
#
# COMPACT_ATOMS: atom_id res chain seq x y z
N MET A 1 14.64 10.60 39.49
CA MET A 1 13.27 10.43 39.01
C MET A 1 13.16 9.83 37.58
N LYS A 2 13.89 10.31 36.56
CA LYS A 2 13.82 9.73 35.19
C LYS A 2 14.27 8.26 35.07
N LYS A 3 15.22 7.80 35.90
CA LYS A 3 15.66 6.40 35.95
C LYS A 3 14.64 5.46 36.60
N LEU A 4 13.86 5.97 37.55
CA LEU A 4 12.83 5.16 38.24
C LEU A 4 11.59 4.92 37.38
N LEU A 5 11.21 5.91 36.55
CA LEU A 5 10.09 5.76 35.62
C LEU A 5 10.40 4.71 34.51
N GLY A 6 11.65 4.65 34.07
CA GLY A 6 12.10 3.61 33.14
C GLY A 6 11.98 2.20 33.69
N ILE A 7 12.24 2.04 34.99
CA ILE A 7 12.16 0.76 35.70
C ILE A 7 10.73 0.31 35.95
N ILE A 8 9.81 1.23 36.19
CA ILE A 8 8.39 0.93 36.46
C ILE A 8 7.64 0.52 35.17
N VAL A 9 7.88 1.22 34.09
CA VAL A 9 7.33 0.82 32.78
C VAL A 9 7.90 -0.53 32.32
N LEU A 10 9.12 -0.78 32.69
CA LEU A 10 9.77 -2.06 32.54
C LEU A 10 9.18 -3.16 33.43
N GLY A 11 8.60 -2.85 34.59
CA GLY A 11 8.01 -3.80 35.59
C GLY A 11 6.67 -4.38 35.22
N LEU A 12 5.85 -3.62 34.54
CA LEU A 12 4.46 -3.98 34.21
C LEU A 12 4.27 -4.86 32.94
N LEU A 13 5.34 -5.06 32.19
CA LEU A 13 5.31 -5.88 30.97
C LEU A 13 5.74 -7.33 31.20
N LEU A 14 6.06 -7.72 32.45
CA LEU A 14 6.60 -9.05 32.78
C LEU A 14 5.58 -10.08 33.27
N SER A 15 4.32 -9.73 33.32
CA SER A 15 3.31 -10.69 33.76
C SER A 15 2.73 -11.46 32.58
N GLY A 16 3.39 -12.54 32.25
CA GLY A 16 2.70 -13.66 31.63
C GLY A 16 2.43 -13.69 30.14
N ASN A 17 2.86 -12.70 29.34
CA ASN A 17 2.68 -12.71 27.90
C ASN A 17 4.03 -12.60 27.16
N ALA A 18 4.10 -13.12 25.96
CA ALA A 18 5.25 -13.10 25.06
C ALA A 18 5.83 -11.69 24.73
N TYR A 19 5.21 -10.64 25.25
CA TYR A 19 5.64 -9.25 25.15
C TYR A 19 6.62 -8.82 26.24
N ALA A 20 6.97 -9.71 27.09
CA ALA A 20 7.46 -9.36 28.41
C ALA A 20 8.97 -9.18 28.50
N ASP A 21 9.67 -9.30 27.42
CA ASP A 21 11.08 -8.91 27.41
C ASP A 21 11.21 -7.41 27.13
N LYS A 22 11.57 -6.68 28.14
CA LYS A 22 11.64 -5.23 28.21
C LYS A 22 12.80 -4.63 27.44
N SER A 23 13.89 -5.35 27.33
CA SER A 23 14.99 -4.97 26.47
C SER A 23 14.51 -4.93 25.01
N TYR A 24 13.60 -5.82 24.71
CA TYR A 24 12.94 -5.95 23.44
C TYR A 24 12.12 -4.70 23.04
N LEU A 25 11.24 -4.21 23.91
CA LEU A 25 10.45 -3.02 23.60
C LEU A 25 11.30 -1.75 23.57
N LYS A 26 12.29 -1.65 24.42
CA LYS A 26 13.22 -0.54 24.41
C LYS A 26 14.00 -0.51 23.10
N ASP A 27 14.59 -1.63 22.74
CA ASP A 27 15.38 -1.76 21.52
C ASP A 27 14.50 -1.61 20.28
N PHE A 28 13.26 -2.07 20.34
CA PHE A 28 12.28 -1.88 19.27
C PHE A 28 11.99 -0.40 19.06
N ASN A 29 11.73 0.35 20.11
CA ASN A 29 11.50 1.79 20.03
C ASN A 29 12.73 2.53 19.51
N GLU A 30 13.91 2.19 19.98
CA GLU A 30 15.18 2.75 19.48
C GLU A 30 15.40 2.41 18.02
N PHE A 31 15.07 1.17 17.62
CA PHE A 31 15.14 0.75 16.24
C PHE A 31 14.19 1.51 15.33
N LEU A 32 13.03 1.88 15.84
CA LEU A 32 12.01 2.60 15.09
C LEU A 32 12.28 4.10 14.96
N ASP A 33 13.22 4.64 15.69
CA ASP A 33 13.37 6.08 15.84
C ASP A 33 13.83 6.78 14.56
N ASP A 34 14.78 6.23 13.82
CA ASP A 34 15.31 6.84 12.60
C ASP A 34 15.06 6.00 11.36
N SER A 35 14.28 5.01 11.56
CA SER A 35 14.34 4.12 10.49
C SER A 35 13.40 4.31 9.45
N ALA A 36 13.40 3.79 9.08
CA ALA A 36 12.70 3.19 8.13
C ALA A 36 11.34 3.68 8.25
N TYR A 37 11.09 4.40 7.31
CA TYR A 37 9.87 5.07 7.06
C TYR A 37 8.61 4.34 7.54
N ASN A 38 8.63 3.05 7.50
CA ASN A 38 7.53 2.20 7.83
C ASN A 38 7.08 2.33 9.27
N LEU A 39 7.99 2.40 10.19
CA LEU A 39 7.63 2.37 11.58
C LEU A 39 7.47 3.76 12.17
N ILE A 40 8.11 4.75 11.56
CA ILE A 40 7.80 6.16 11.83
C ILE A 40 6.33 6.44 11.49
N GLN A 41 5.81 5.85 10.43
CA GLN A 41 4.39 5.98 10.08
C GLN A 41 3.45 5.36 11.14
N TYR A 42 3.91 4.44 11.94
CA TYR A 42 3.15 3.89 13.06
C TYR A 42 3.25 4.75 14.33
N GLY A 43 3.94 5.89 14.24
CA GLY A 43 4.10 6.80 15.37
C GLY A 43 5.09 6.29 16.43
N VAL A 44 5.95 5.35 16.06
CA VAL A 44 7.01 4.81 16.90
C VAL A 44 8.35 5.31 16.36
N LYS A 45 9.29 5.57 17.26
CA LYS A 45 10.65 5.97 16.90
C LYS A 45 11.58 4.77 16.82
N GLY A 46 12.57 4.81 15.93
CA GLY A 46 13.51 3.72 15.71
C GLY A 46 14.88 4.17 15.25
N ILE A 47 15.82 3.24 15.18
CA ILE A 47 17.18 3.45 14.66
C ILE A 47 17.30 2.92 13.24
N ASP A 48 18.33 3.33 12.52
CA ASP A 48 18.56 2.85 11.17
C ASP A 48 18.83 1.33 11.15
N ALA A 49 17.99 0.58 10.48
CA ALA A 49 18.10 -0.85 10.32
C ALA A 49 19.43 -1.27 9.64
N TYR A 50 19.98 -0.39 8.79
CA TYR A 50 21.27 -0.62 8.15
C TYR A 50 22.42 -0.70 9.16
N ASP A 51 22.39 0.13 10.18
CA ASP A 51 23.40 0.09 11.23
C ASP A 51 23.30 -1.17 12.09
N ILE A 52 22.09 -1.65 12.32
CA ILE A 52 21.88 -2.94 12.98
C ILE A 52 22.45 -4.09 12.16
N CYS A 53 22.21 -4.11 10.86
CA CYS A 53 22.81 -5.14 9.99
C CYS A 53 24.34 -5.11 9.99
N LYS A 54 24.95 -3.93 10.04
CA LYS A 54 26.42 -3.79 10.18
C LYS A 54 26.93 -4.37 11.50
N VAL A 55 26.23 -4.14 12.58
CA VAL A 55 26.59 -4.67 13.89
C VAL A 55 26.44 -6.20 13.91
N GLU A 56 25.35 -6.73 13.38
CA GLU A 56 25.09 -8.16 13.35
C GLU A 56 26.06 -8.91 12.42
N LYS A 57 26.53 -8.30 11.35
CA LYS A 57 27.60 -8.88 10.49
C LYS A 57 28.84 -9.26 11.27
N ARG A 58 29.24 -8.45 12.25
CA ARG A 58 30.41 -8.74 13.11
C ARG A 58 30.17 -9.93 14.02
N LYS A 59 28.93 -10.20 14.39
CA LYS A 59 28.55 -11.28 15.30
C LYS A 59 28.28 -12.59 14.59
N SER A 60 27.70 -12.54 13.40
CA SER A 60 27.27 -13.73 12.67
C SER A 60 27.26 -13.52 11.16
N LYS A 61 28.37 -13.84 10.52
CA LYS A 61 28.53 -13.72 9.06
C LYS A 61 27.46 -14.53 8.30
N LYS A 62 27.19 -15.75 8.69
CA LYS A 62 26.22 -16.62 8.01
C LYS A 62 24.81 -16.03 8.06
N TRP A 63 24.44 -15.49 9.18
CA TRP A 63 23.14 -14.84 9.35
C TRP A 63 23.06 -13.54 8.51
N PHE A 64 24.11 -12.71 8.59
CA PHE A 64 24.17 -11.48 7.81
C PHE A 64 24.07 -11.76 6.30
N ASP A 65 24.79 -12.74 5.80
CA ASP A 65 24.81 -13.09 4.39
C ASP A 65 23.41 -13.58 3.92
N ALA A 66 22.69 -14.29 4.78
CA ALA A 66 21.35 -14.78 4.47
C ALA A 66 20.26 -13.71 4.51
N GLU A 67 20.37 -12.77 5.43
CA GLU A 67 19.24 -11.89 5.81
C GLU A 67 19.50 -10.40 5.54
N CYS A 68 20.74 -9.93 5.65
CA CYS A 68 21.07 -8.51 5.47
C CYS A 68 21.67 -8.17 4.11
N GLN A 69 22.27 -9.14 3.42
CA GLN A 69 23.03 -8.87 2.20
C GLN A 69 22.15 -8.47 1.03
N ASP A 70 21.01 -9.10 0.89
CA ASP A 70 20.06 -8.87 -0.20
C ASP A 70 19.12 -7.68 0.06
N ARG A 71 19.03 -7.25 1.31
CA ARG A 71 18.18 -6.15 1.76
C ARG A 71 18.94 -5.23 2.70
N PRO A 72 19.71 -4.29 2.15
CA PRO A 72 20.51 -3.38 2.97
C PRO A 72 19.67 -2.64 3.99
N GLY A 73 20.01 -2.76 5.24
CA GLY A 73 19.30 -2.16 6.34
C GLY A 73 17.99 -2.84 6.69
N GLY A 74 17.76 -4.05 6.20
CA GLY A 74 16.57 -4.79 6.52
C GLY A 74 16.36 -5.05 8.00
N SER A 75 15.13 -5.30 8.35
CA SER A 75 14.67 -5.63 9.68
C SER A 75 15.34 -6.86 10.31
N PHE A 76 16.13 -7.57 9.55
CA PHE A 76 16.74 -8.81 9.97
C PHE A 76 17.77 -8.67 11.09
N GLY A 77 18.45 -7.53 11.18
CA GLY A 77 19.33 -7.24 12.30
C GLY A 77 18.63 -7.19 13.67
N VAL A 78 17.41 -6.76 13.67
CA VAL A 78 16.56 -6.70 14.87
C VAL A 78 16.37 -8.08 15.49
N LYS A 79 16.19 -9.09 14.67
CA LYS A 79 15.96 -10.47 15.10
C LYS A 79 16.97 -10.95 16.13
N HIS A 80 18.24 -10.73 15.89
CA HIS A 80 19.28 -11.18 16.82
C HIS A 80 19.33 -10.32 18.07
N LYS A 81 19.29 -9.01 17.90
CA LYS A 81 19.40 -8.06 19.00
C LYS A 81 18.21 -8.17 19.95
N LEU A 82 17.04 -8.31 19.41
CA LEU A 82 15.78 -8.33 20.15
C LEU A 82 15.29 -9.75 20.49
N LYS A 83 16.03 -10.79 20.08
CA LYS A 83 15.65 -12.19 20.27
C LYS A 83 14.30 -12.55 19.66
N ILE A 84 13.93 -11.88 18.58
CA ILE A 84 12.69 -12.15 17.87
C ILE A 84 12.76 -13.49 17.12
N LYS A 85 11.70 -14.26 17.14
CA LYS A 85 11.55 -15.46 16.32
C LYS A 85 11.24 -15.04 14.88
N PHE A 86 12.22 -15.12 14.03
CA PHE A 86 12.12 -14.72 12.64
C PHE A 86 11.79 -15.88 11.73
N TYR A 87 10.91 -15.67 10.79
CA TYR A 87 10.52 -16.68 9.81
C TYR A 87 11.27 -16.42 8.50
N LYS A 88 12.06 -17.39 8.06
CA LYS A 88 12.83 -17.28 6.82
C LYS A 88 11.97 -17.32 5.56
N ASP A 89 10.86 -17.99 5.65
CA ASP A 89 9.92 -18.21 4.57
C ASP A 89 8.52 -17.76 4.99
N ARG A 90 7.77 -17.20 4.06
CA ARG A 90 6.36 -16.85 4.25
C ARG A 90 5.54 -18.04 4.73
N ASN A 91 5.84 -19.23 4.24
CA ASN A 91 5.14 -20.46 4.61
C ASN A 91 5.31 -20.85 6.08
N ASN A 92 6.30 -20.31 6.75
CA ASN A 92 6.58 -20.57 8.16
C ASN A 92 6.02 -19.51 9.12
N ILE A 93 5.31 -18.52 8.59
CA ILE A 93 4.67 -17.50 9.41
C ILE A 93 3.35 -18.08 9.92
N PRO A 94 2.99 -17.87 11.21
CA PRO A 94 1.70 -18.32 11.70
C PRO A 94 0.55 -17.66 10.94
N TRP A 95 -0.28 -18.48 10.33
CA TRP A 95 -1.43 -18.07 9.52
C TRP A 95 -2.75 -18.14 10.27
N ASP A 96 -2.71 -18.48 11.53
CA ASP A 96 -3.87 -18.68 12.39
C ASP A 96 -4.66 -17.40 12.71
N GLY A 97 -4.23 -16.27 12.15
CA GLY A 97 -4.86 -14.99 12.41
C GLY A 97 -4.57 -14.41 13.79
N LYS A 98 -3.75 -15.09 14.61
CA LYS A 98 -3.39 -14.67 15.96
C LYS A 98 -1.95 -14.14 16.02
N PRO A 99 -1.67 -12.96 15.47
CA PRO A 99 -0.32 -12.41 15.45
C PRO A 99 0.16 -12.12 16.87
N ASN A 100 1.36 -12.56 17.15
CA ASN A 100 2.11 -12.14 18.32
C ASN A 100 3.02 -10.94 17.97
N PHE A 101 3.83 -10.50 18.91
CA PHE A 101 4.73 -9.37 18.70
C PHE A 101 5.79 -9.67 17.62
N ASP A 102 6.26 -10.89 17.55
CA ASP A 102 7.23 -11.32 16.52
C ASP A 102 6.61 -11.25 15.12
N THR A 103 5.35 -11.65 15.00
CA THR A 103 4.58 -11.53 13.73
C THR A 103 4.44 -10.05 13.34
N LEU A 104 4.13 -9.19 14.30
CA LEU A 104 4.03 -7.75 14.10
C LEU A 104 5.34 -7.17 13.57
N LEU A 105 6.45 -7.49 14.20
CA LEU A 105 7.76 -7.02 13.79
C LEU A 105 8.16 -7.57 12.42
N TYR A 106 7.91 -8.85 12.18
CA TYR A 106 8.16 -9.44 10.88
C TYR A 106 7.43 -8.68 9.77
N TYR A 107 6.12 -8.46 9.92
CA TYR A 107 5.35 -7.74 8.92
C TYR A 107 5.74 -6.27 8.82
N GLY A 108 5.96 -5.63 9.93
CA GLY A 108 6.39 -4.24 9.96
C GLY A 108 7.71 -4.04 9.22
N PHE A 109 8.66 -4.95 9.38
CA PHE A 109 9.98 -4.83 8.78
C PHE A 109 10.06 -5.46 7.39
N VAL A 110 9.54 -6.66 7.20
CA VAL A 110 9.69 -7.39 5.93
C VAL A 110 8.82 -6.81 4.84
N LEU A 111 7.56 -6.54 5.13
CA LEU A 111 6.64 -6.00 4.12
C LEU A 111 6.94 -4.55 3.76
N GLN A 112 7.61 -3.83 4.65
CA GLN A 112 7.88 -2.41 4.45
C GLN A 112 9.34 -2.11 4.15
N ASP A 113 10.21 -3.08 4.30
CA ASP A 113 11.62 -2.97 3.97
C ASP A 113 11.85 -2.71 2.47
N ASP A 114 10.93 -3.16 1.63
CA ASP A 114 10.92 -2.84 0.20
C ASP A 114 10.78 -1.34 -0.07
N TYR A 115 10.37 -0.55 0.92
CA TYR A 115 10.16 0.90 0.82
C TYR A 115 11.32 1.72 1.41
N LYS A 116 12.30 1.06 1.97
CA LYS A 116 13.51 1.75 2.45
C LYS A 116 14.24 2.43 1.30
N GLY A 117 14.60 3.67 1.49
CA GLY A 117 15.23 4.49 0.45
C GLY A 117 14.25 5.22 -0.45
N PHE A 118 12.95 5.14 -0.16
CA PHE A 118 11.95 5.96 -0.82
C PHE A 118 11.74 7.30 -0.10
N THR A 119 11.61 8.34 -0.88
CA THR A 119 11.05 9.62 -0.44
C THR A 119 9.53 9.61 -0.64
N LYS A 120 8.89 10.76 -0.48
CA LYS A 120 7.44 10.89 -0.57
C LYS A 120 7.08 12.07 -1.44
N ILE A 121 6.03 11.90 -2.28
CA ILE A 121 5.36 12.98 -2.98
C ILE A 121 3.88 12.92 -2.67
N GLY A 122 3.29 14.02 -2.22
CA GLY A 122 1.91 14.04 -1.79
C GLY A 122 1.54 15.37 -1.17
N SER A 123 0.51 15.38 -0.36
CA SER A 123 -0.09 16.60 0.17
C SER A 123 0.00 16.68 1.68
N LYS A 124 0.14 17.88 2.19
CA LYS A 124 -0.01 18.18 3.62
C LYS A 124 -1.47 18.01 4.04
N GLY A 125 -1.72 17.90 5.32
CA GLY A 125 -3.09 17.92 5.84
C GLY A 125 -3.80 19.26 5.58
N SER A 126 -5.11 19.19 5.33
CA SER A 126 -5.97 20.35 5.16
C SER A 126 -6.17 21.06 6.50
N LYS A 127 -6.10 22.40 6.50
CA LYS A 127 -6.48 23.23 7.66
C LYS A 127 -7.97 23.08 8.00
N GLN A 128 -8.79 22.80 6.98
CA GLN A 128 -10.23 22.57 7.11
C GLN A 128 -10.57 21.11 6.81
N SER A 129 -9.92 20.20 7.55
CA SER A 129 -10.14 18.78 7.34
C SER A 129 -11.61 18.39 7.56
N TYR A 130 -12.07 17.43 6.74
CA TYR A 130 -13.44 16.92 6.89
C TYR A 130 -13.63 16.26 8.25
N LYS A 131 -14.67 16.68 8.98
CA LYS A 131 -15.04 16.15 10.29
C LYS A 131 -16.20 15.17 10.13
N PHE A 132 -15.98 13.93 10.50
CA PHE A 132 -17.04 12.94 10.48
C PHE A 132 -17.97 13.11 11.68
N LEU A 133 -19.26 12.99 11.42
CA LEU A 133 -20.24 12.72 12.46
C LEU A 133 -20.08 11.26 12.91
N SER A 134 -20.44 10.97 14.16
CA SER A 134 -20.38 9.63 14.70
C SER A 134 -21.69 9.24 15.37
N ASP A 135 -22.07 7.98 15.19
CA ASP A 135 -23.23 7.34 15.83
C ASP A 135 -22.81 5.89 16.14
N LEU A 136 -21.90 5.79 17.11
CA LEU A 136 -21.15 4.57 17.34
C LEU A 136 -22.00 3.47 17.96
N ARG A 137 -21.94 2.30 17.36
CA ARG A 137 -22.51 1.04 17.88
C ARG A 137 -21.41 0.00 18.06
N VAL A 138 -21.60 -0.88 19.04
CA VAL A 138 -20.70 -2.01 19.26
C VAL A 138 -20.99 -3.09 18.24
N ASP A 139 -20.01 -3.43 17.43
CA ASP A 139 -20.03 -4.61 16.57
C ASP A 139 -19.21 -5.72 17.25
N LYS A 140 -19.92 -6.75 17.74
CA LYS A 140 -19.28 -7.84 18.51
C LYS A 140 -18.28 -8.63 17.67
N ASP A 141 -18.57 -8.84 16.39
CA ASP A 141 -17.68 -9.59 15.49
C ASP A 141 -16.41 -8.80 15.20
N VAL A 142 -16.55 -7.50 14.88
CA VAL A 142 -15.40 -6.62 14.68
C VAL A 142 -14.55 -6.55 15.93
N LYS A 143 -15.19 -6.39 17.11
CA LYS A 143 -14.46 -6.32 18.38
C LYS A 143 -13.70 -7.61 18.68
N LYS A 144 -14.29 -8.76 18.40
CA LYS A 144 -13.64 -10.07 18.53
C LYS A 144 -12.45 -10.19 17.59
N GLU A 145 -12.61 -9.87 16.30
CA GLU A 145 -11.53 -9.90 15.32
C GLU A 145 -10.36 -8.99 15.73
N ILE A 146 -10.63 -7.78 16.17
CA ILE A 146 -9.63 -6.83 16.69
C ILE A 146 -8.85 -7.38 17.88
N GLN A 147 -9.49 -8.17 18.73
CA GLN A 147 -8.86 -8.75 19.92
C GLN A 147 -8.05 -10.01 19.62
N GLU A 148 -8.46 -10.79 18.62
CA GLU A 148 -7.95 -12.15 18.42
C GLU A 148 -7.06 -12.30 17.17
N THR A 149 -7.18 -11.39 16.19
CA THR A 149 -6.54 -11.57 14.86
C THR A 149 -5.54 -10.48 14.51
N GLY A 150 -5.05 -10.52 13.28
CA GLY A 150 -4.19 -9.48 12.68
C GLY A 150 -4.91 -8.18 12.34
N LEU A 151 -6.22 -8.09 12.54
CA LEU A 151 -6.96 -6.85 12.36
C LEU A 151 -6.60 -5.85 13.46
N LEU A 152 -6.12 -4.67 13.05
CA LEU A 152 -5.64 -3.65 13.99
C LEU A 152 -6.52 -2.40 14.00
N SER A 153 -7.28 -2.18 12.94
CA SER A 153 -8.15 -1.01 12.78
C SER A 153 -9.33 -1.34 11.88
N TYR A 154 -10.50 -0.87 12.27
CA TYR A 154 -11.73 -1.01 11.50
C TYR A 154 -12.58 0.25 11.62
N LEU A 155 -13.04 0.78 10.48
CA LEU A 155 -14.01 1.86 10.40
C LEU A 155 -15.16 1.41 9.49
N LEU A 156 -16.39 1.62 9.95
CA LEU A 156 -17.58 1.53 9.12
C LEU A 156 -18.27 2.89 9.10
N TYR A 157 -18.42 3.42 7.89
CA TYR A 157 -19.16 4.64 7.61
C TYR A 157 -20.46 4.26 6.88
N GLU A 158 -21.58 4.77 7.38
CA GLU A 158 -22.92 4.57 6.81
C GLU A 158 -23.70 5.88 6.84
N ASN A 159 -24.31 6.25 5.73
CA ASN A 159 -25.27 7.36 5.66
C ASN A 159 -24.79 8.64 6.37
N GLY A 160 -23.58 9.06 6.10
CA GLY A 160 -23.04 10.32 6.63
C GLY A 160 -22.33 10.22 7.97
N LYS A 161 -22.36 9.05 8.65
CA LYS A 161 -21.80 8.87 9.99
C LYS A 161 -20.83 7.71 10.09
N ILE A 162 -19.86 7.80 10.99
CA ILE A 162 -19.09 6.63 11.42
C ILE A 162 -19.93 5.88 12.46
N VAL A 163 -20.24 4.62 12.16
CA VAL A 163 -21.06 3.77 13.03
C VAL A 163 -20.27 2.68 13.74
N VAL A 164 -19.08 2.32 13.24
CA VAL A 164 -18.12 1.47 13.94
C VAL A 164 -16.74 2.10 13.84
N ASP A 165 -16.07 2.23 14.97
CA ASP A 165 -14.71 2.76 15.08
C ASP A 165 -13.93 1.94 16.10
N GLU A 166 -13.35 0.84 15.60
CA GLU A 166 -12.60 -0.08 16.43
C GLU A 166 -11.11 -0.08 16.06
N LYS A 167 -10.29 -0.28 17.06
CA LYS A 167 -8.84 -0.42 16.92
C LYS A 167 -8.26 -1.33 17.98
N THR A 168 -7.11 -1.90 17.70
CA THR A 168 -6.41 -2.78 18.63
C THR A 168 -6.21 -2.10 20.00
N PRO A 169 -6.54 -2.78 21.08
CA PRO A 169 -6.48 -2.18 22.41
C PRO A 169 -5.02 -1.95 22.88
N LYS A 170 -4.85 -1.05 23.84
CA LYS A 170 -3.53 -0.67 24.37
C LYS A 170 -2.75 -1.84 24.96
N ASN A 171 -3.44 -2.78 25.60
CA ASN A 171 -2.85 -3.98 26.18
C ASN A 171 -2.44 -5.03 25.14
N ARG A 172 -2.67 -4.75 23.87
CA ARG A 172 -2.23 -5.59 22.75
C ARG A 172 -1.24 -4.83 21.86
N PHE A 173 -1.67 -4.18 20.81
CA PHE A 173 -0.82 -3.43 19.89
C PHE A 173 -1.15 -1.93 19.83
N GLY A 174 -2.14 -1.46 20.59
CA GLY A 174 -2.65 -0.10 20.52
C GLY A 174 -1.69 0.99 20.98
N ILE A 175 -0.56 0.62 21.59
CA ILE A 175 0.54 1.56 21.85
C ILE A 175 1.19 1.97 20.52
N LEU A 176 1.34 1.02 19.59
CA LEU A 176 2.00 1.23 18.30
C LEU A 176 1.02 1.73 17.23
N PHE A 177 -0.26 1.32 17.31
CA PHE A 177 -1.28 1.62 16.32
C PHE A 177 -2.40 2.48 16.90
N ASN A 178 -2.45 3.72 16.46
CA ASN A 178 -3.42 4.72 16.91
C ASN A 178 -3.95 5.54 15.73
N ASN A 179 -4.75 6.57 16.02
CA ASN A 179 -5.37 7.38 14.97
C ASN A 179 -4.37 8.24 14.16
N ARG A 180 -3.12 8.38 14.61
CA ARG A 180 -2.06 9.07 13.87
C ARG A 180 -1.15 8.13 13.11
N THR A 181 -1.30 6.82 13.31
CA THR A 181 -0.55 5.82 12.56
C THR A 181 -0.80 5.97 11.07
N GLN A 182 0.26 6.17 10.33
CA GLN A 182 0.22 6.21 8.87
C GLN A 182 0.43 4.80 8.32
N TRP A 183 -0.60 4.28 7.69
CA TRP A 183 -0.61 2.95 7.13
C TRP A 183 -0.16 2.96 5.68
N THR A 184 0.68 2.01 5.32
CA THR A 184 0.99 1.76 3.92
C THR A 184 -0.19 1.10 3.23
N SER A 185 -0.55 1.60 2.08
CA SER A 185 -1.66 1.06 1.28
C SER A 185 -1.39 -0.34 0.73
N ALA A 186 -0.12 -0.73 0.58
CA ALA A 186 0.22 -1.81 -0.33
C ALA A 186 -0.54 -1.63 -1.67
N SER A 187 -1.21 -2.66 -2.17
CA SER A 187 -1.92 -2.59 -3.47
C SER A 187 -3.19 -1.72 -3.49
N MET A 188 -3.74 -1.29 -2.35
CA MET A 188 -4.81 -0.27 -2.34
C MET A 188 -4.39 1.02 -3.07
N GLY A 189 -3.11 1.34 -3.05
CA GLY A 189 -2.58 2.53 -3.73
C GLY A 189 -2.78 2.52 -5.25
N LYS A 190 -3.02 1.36 -5.85
CA LYS A 190 -3.39 1.24 -7.27
C LYS A 190 -4.72 1.94 -7.55
N SER A 191 -5.70 1.74 -6.70
CA SER A 191 -7.01 2.38 -6.82
C SER A 191 -6.92 3.88 -6.51
N ILE A 192 -6.05 4.29 -5.59
CA ILE A 192 -5.77 5.71 -5.35
C ILE A 192 -5.11 6.34 -6.58
N THR A 193 -4.19 5.63 -7.25
CA THR A 193 -3.62 6.05 -8.54
C THR A 193 -4.72 6.26 -9.59
N SER A 194 -5.68 5.34 -9.68
CA SER A 194 -6.84 5.47 -10.57
C SER A 194 -7.65 6.74 -10.25
N TYR A 195 -7.87 7.02 -8.99
CA TYR A 195 -8.59 8.24 -8.59
C TYR A 195 -7.82 9.52 -8.99
N VAL A 196 -6.49 9.51 -8.89
CA VAL A 196 -5.63 10.60 -9.39
C VAL A 196 -5.77 10.75 -10.91
N ILE A 197 -5.82 9.64 -11.66
CA ILE A 197 -6.05 9.64 -13.12
C ILE A 197 -7.41 10.28 -13.45
N GLY A 198 -8.48 9.90 -12.76
CA GLY A 198 -9.80 10.50 -12.96
C GLY A 198 -9.80 12.02 -12.74
N ASN A 199 -9.08 12.48 -11.72
CA ASN A 199 -8.90 13.92 -11.51
C ASN A 199 -8.01 14.56 -12.60
N ALA A 200 -6.96 13.88 -13.07
CA ALA A 200 -6.12 14.39 -14.16
C ALA A 200 -6.89 14.53 -15.47
N ILE A 201 -7.82 13.63 -15.74
CA ILE A 201 -8.75 13.73 -16.89
C ILE A 201 -9.65 14.96 -16.71
N CYS A 202 -10.23 15.15 -15.53
CA CYS A 202 -11.14 16.26 -15.26
C CYS A 202 -10.44 17.63 -15.25
N GLU A 203 -9.14 17.66 -15.00
CA GLU A 203 -8.32 18.88 -15.09
C GLU A 203 -7.74 19.11 -16.50
N GLY A 204 -8.04 18.22 -17.47
CA GLY A 204 -7.59 18.35 -18.86
C GLY A 204 -6.15 17.98 -19.11
N TYR A 205 -5.45 17.31 -18.17
CA TYR A 205 -4.10 16.80 -18.41
C TYR A 205 -4.11 15.55 -19.29
N ILE A 206 -5.20 14.79 -19.27
CA ILE A 206 -5.44 13.59 -20.07
C ILE A 206 -6.85 13.74 -20.65
N ASP A 207 -7.03 13.46 -21.95
CA ASP A 207 -8.31 13.73 -22.59
C ASP A 207 -9.44 12.80 -22.11
N SER A 208 -9.18 11.51 -22.01
CA SER A 208 -10.18 10.53 -21.57
C SER A 208 -9.54 9.19 -21.18
N VAL A 209 -10.37 8.26 -20.74
CA VAL A 209 -9.94 6.85 -20.52
C VAL A 209 -9.60 6.12 -21.82
N ASP A 210 -10.03 6.63 -22.96
CA ASP A 210 -9.70 6.09 -24.30
C ASP A 210 -8.41 6.67 -24.88
N SER A 211 -7.79 7.65 -24.19
CA SER A 211 -6.50 8.22 -24.58
C SER A 211 -5.45 7.11 -24.75
N ARG A 212 -4.60 7.28 -25.76
CA ARG A 212 -3.50 6.36 -26.01
C ARG A 212 -2.19 6.92 -25.49
N LEU A 213 -1.38 6.04 -24.92
CA LEU A 213 -0.07 6.42 -24.36
C LEU A 213 0.99 6.43 -25.51
N ASN A 214 0.84 7.34 -26.45
CA ASN A 214 1.74 7.46 -27.61
C ASN A 214 2.61 8.73 -27.59
N ASP A 215 2.42 9.58 -26.60
CA ASP A 215 3.11 10.86 -26.42
C ASP A 215 4.22 10.84 -25.35
N TRP A 216 4.46 9.69 -24.74
CA TRP A 216 5.48 9.54 -23.69
C TRP A 216 6.72 8.83 -24.20
N PRO A 217 7.84 9.55 -24.47
CA PRO A 217 9.03 8.96 -25.08
C PRO A 217 9.63 7.78 -24.31
N LEU A 218 9.44 7.77 -22.98
CA LEU A 218 9.99 6.73 -22.10
C LEU A 218 9.50 5.32 -22.44
N ILE A 219 8.32 5.18 -23.03
CA ILE A 219 7.72 3.88 -23.35
C ILE A 219 7.68 3.57 -24.84
N GLU A 220 8.22 4.43 -25.70
CA GLU A 220 8.09 4.38 -27.15
C GLU A 220 8.49 3.02 -27.78
N ASN A 221 9.56 2.41 -27.26
CA ASN A 221 10.08 1.13 -27.77
C ASN A 221 9.58 -0.08 -26.95
N THR A 222 8.46 0.06 -26.26
CA THR A 222 7.94 -0.98 -25.39
C THR A 222 6.52 -1.38 -25.79
N LEU A 223 6.07 -2.53 -25.29
CA LEU A 223 4.70 -3.00 -25.50
C LEU A 223 3.63 -2.07 -24.92
N TYR A 224 4.00 -1.11 -24.07
CA TYR A 224 3.07 -0.15 -23.48
C TYR A 224 2.80 1.07 -24.38
N HIS A 225 3.62 1.29 -25.39
CA HIS A 225 3.42 2.37 -26.36
C HIS A 225 2.09 2.19 -27.10
N ASP A 226 1.40 3.28 -27.35
CA ASP A 226 0.12 3.36 -28.05
C ASP A 226 -0.99 2.45 -27.49
N GLN A 227 -0.92 2.10 -26.20
CA GLN A 227 -2.00 1.38 -25.54
C GLN A 227 -3.08 2.34 -25.03
N LYS A 228 -4.33 1.88 -25.02
CA LYS A 228 -5.42 2.63 -24.38
C LYS A 228 -5.22 2.70 -22.88
N LEU A 229 -5.47 3.87 -22.31
CA LEU A 229 -5.43 4.07 -20.86
C LEU A 229 -6.36 3.10 -20.11
N MET A 230 -7.56 2.83 -20.66
CA MET A 230 -8.51 1.86 -20.10
C MET A 230 -7.93 0.45 -20.01
N ASP A 231 -7.16 -0.01 -21.02
CA ASP A 231 -6.54 -1.34 -20.98
C ASP A 231 -5.54 -1.44 -19.82
N LEU A 232 -4.73 -0.39 -19.63
CA LEU A 232 -3.78 -0.33 -18.52
C LEU A 232 -4.48 -0.24 -17.16
N LEU A 233 -5.54 0.58 -17.08
CA LEU A 233 -6.37 0.69 -15.87
C LEU A 233 -6.99 -0.66 -15.49
N ASN A 234 -7.39 -1.45 -16.45
CA ASN A 234 -7.97 -2.78 -16.25
C ASN A 234 -6.94 -3.91 -16.11
N MET A 235 -5.63 -3.58 -16.01
CA MET A 235 -4.59 -4.60 -15.99
C MET A 235 -4.61 -5.53 -17.21
N ALA A 236 -4.98 -4.99 -18.38
CA ALA A 236 -5.08 -5.71 -19.64
C ALA A 236 -4.02 -5.27 -20.66
N ALA A 237 -2.83 -4.96 -20.17
CA ALA A 237 -1.74 -4.43 -20.96
C ALA A 237 -1.13 -5.41 -21.97
N GLY A 238 -1.52 -6.69 -21.98
CA GLY A 238 -0.91 -7.69 -22.85
C GLY A 238 0.52 -8.07 -22.45
N ASP A 239 0.87 -7.88 -21.17
CA ASP A 239 2.20 -8.12 -20.62
C ASP A 239 2.36 -9.49 -19.93
N GLN A 240 1.48 -10.47 -20.27
CA GLN A 240 1.44 -11.80 -19.65
C GLN A 240 2.77 -12.56 -19.70
N LYS A 241 3.51 -12.40 -20.80
CA LYS A 241 4.84 -12.99 -20.99
C LYS A 241 5.81 -12.58 -19.88
N TYR A 242 5.62 -11.37 -19.35
CA TYR A 242 6.52 -10.73 -18.38
C TYR A 242 6.05 -10.84 -16.93
N SER A 243 4.77 -11.11 -16.68
CA SER A 243 4.19 -11.16 -15.34
C SER A 243 4.72 -12.34 -14.51
N LYS A 244 5.08 -13.44 -15.17
CA LYS A 244 5.67 -14.64 -14.53
C LYS A 244 7.17 -14.53 -14.32
N ILE A 245 7.82 -13.51 -14.88
CA ILE A 245 9.22 -13.25 -14.64
C ILE A 245 9.32 -12.64 -13.25
N ASP A 246 9.77 -13.44 -12.31
CA ASP A 246 10.10 -12.96 -10.98
C ASP A 246 11.23 -11.93 -11.10
N LEU A 247 10.87 -10.67 -11.02
CA LEU A 247 11.82 -9.56 -11.07
C LEU A 247 12.85 -9.65 -9.95
N THR A 248 12.56 -10.43 -8.90
CA THR A 248 13.49 -10.74 -7.82
C THR A 248 14.42 -11.88 -8.17
N LYS A 249 13.96 -12.83 -9.00
CA LYS A 249 14.74 -13.98 -9.47
C LYS A 249 15.48 -13.71 -10.77
N GLY A 250 15.15 -12.66 -11.48
CA GLY A 250 15.75 -12.24 -12.76
C GLY A 250 17.25 -11.99 -12.75
N GLY A 251 17.88 -12.64 -11.81
CA GLY A 251 19.29 -12.78 -11.65
C GLY A 251 19.93 -11.72 -10.77
N LYS A 252 20.97 -12.12 -10.10
CA LYS A 252 21.87 -11.30 -9.27
C LYS A 252 22.34 -10.00 -9.94
N LYS A 253 22.26 -9.90 -11.27
CA LYS A 253 22.59 -8.68 -12.03
C LYS A 253 21.58 -7.55 -11.82
N TRP A 254 20.30 -7.84 -11.63
CA TRP A 254 19.23 -6.86 -11.52
C TRP A 254 19.03 -6.39 -10.07
N SER A 255 19.23 -7.28 -9.12
CA SER A 255 19.09 -6.97 -7.69
C SER A 255 20.09 -5.92 -7.20
N LYS A 256 21.19 -5.73 -7.90
CA LYS A 256 22.25 -4.77 -7.52
C LYS A 256 22.09 -3.37 -8.12
N ASN A 257 21.10 -3.15 -9.02
CA ASN A 257 20.88 -1.85 -9.59
C ASN A 257 19.87 -1.05 -8.75
N PRO A 258 20.27 0.07 -8.13
CA PRO A 258 19.37 0.89 -7.30
C PRO A 258 18.23 1.52 -8.11
N ASN A 259 18.39 1.67 -9.43
CA ASN A 259 17.36 2.23 -10.31
C ASN A 259 16.36 1.18 -10.80
N ARG A 260 16.51 -0.09 -10.44
CA ARG A 260 15.67 -1.22 -10.89
C ARG A 260 14.15 -1.04 -10.63
N ASN A 261 13.79 -0.09 -9.80
CA ASN A 261 12.41 0.19 -9.45
C ASN A 261 11.84 1.43 -10.18
N THR A 262 12.61 2.10 -11.03
CA THR A 262 12.12 3.21 -11.84
C THR A 262 11.49 2.69 -13.15
N ILE A 263 10.55 3.43 -13.70
CA ILE A 263 9.96 3.09 -15.00
C ILE A 263 11.04 3.11 -16.08
N LYS A 264 11.86 4.13 -16.11
CA LYS A 264 12.97 4.25 -17.07
C LYS A 264 13.87 3.00 -17.11
N PHE A 265 14.25 2.51 -15.94
CA PHE A 265 15.07 1.29 -15.89
C PHE A 265 14.38 0.11 -16.54
N HIS A 266 13.10 -0.10 -16.26
CA HIS A 266 12.35 -1.21 -16.84
C HIS A 266 12.18 -1.09 -18.36
N MET A 267 12.01 0.12 -18.87
CA MET A 267 11.77 0.37 -20.30
C MET A 267 13.04 0.38 -21.13
N GLU A 268 14.13 0.97 -20.61
CA GLU A 268 15.38 1.14 -21.39
C GLU A 268 16.41 0.00 -21.20
N LYS A 269 16.42 -0.62 -20.05
CA LYS A 269 17.45 -1.60 -19.65
C LYS A 269 16.89 -2.90 -19.13
N GLY A 270 15.62 -2.88 -18.76
CA GLY A 270 14.91 -3.96 -18.12
C GLY A 270 14.18 -4.87 -19.10
N ILE A 271 13.24 -5.61 -18.54
CA ILE A 271 12.50 -6.67 -19.25
C ILE A 271 11.60 -6.15 -20.38
N PHE A 272 11.30 -4.86 -20.36
CA PHE A 272 10.44 -4.24 -21.38
C PHE A 272 11.22 -3.51 -22.49
N LYS A 273 12.55 -3.55 -22.43
CA LYS A 273 13.38 -2.98 -23.50
C LYS A 273 13.08 -3.67 -24.84
N ASP A 274 12.88 -2.88 -25.87
CA ASP A 274 12.66 -3.34 -27.27
C ASP A 274 11.46 -4.32 -27.44
N THR A 275 10.43 -4.19 -26.62
CA THR A 275 9.27 -5.09 -26.62
C THR A 275 8.06 -4.54 -27.39
N LYS A 276 8.20 -3.51 -28.21
CA LYS A 276 7.10 -2.81 -28.90
C LYS A 276 6.13 -3.77 -29.63
N ASN A 277 6.65 -4.82 -30.24
CA ASN A 277 5.87 -5.80 -31.01
C ASN A 277 5.48 -7.05 -30.19
N GLU A 278 5.64 -7.03 -28.87
CA GLU A 278 5.44 -8.20 -28.01
C GLU A 278 4.17 -8.14 -27.16
N LYS A 279 3.25 -7.25 -27.51
CA LYS A 279 1.95 -7.16 -26.83
C LYS A 279 1.16 -8.45 -27.02
N GLY A 280 0.78 -9.08 -25.92
CA GLY A 280 -0.12 -10.23 -25.90
C GLY A 280 -1.61 -9.82 -25.96
N LYS A 281 -2.49 -10.73 -25.55
CA LYS A 281 -3.94 -10.48 -25.49
C LYS A 281 -4.28 -9.44 -24.44
N SER A 282 -5.20 -8.52 -24.74
CA SER A 282 -5.73 -7.54 -23.78
C SER A 282 -6.74 -8.21 -22.82
N ILE A 283 -6.24 -9.01 -21.90
CA ILE A 283 -7.01 -9.69 -20.86
C ILE A 283 -6.37 -9.44 -19.49
N TYR A 284 -7.14 -9.60 -18.43
CA TYR A 284 -6.66 -9.35 -17.08
C TYR A 284 -5.35 -10.08 -16.77
N ASN A 285 -4.36 -9.32 -16.38
CA ASN A 285 -3.07 -9.82 -15.92
C ASN A 285 -2.48 -8.85 -14.88
N TYR A 286 -2.59 -9.22 -13.60
CA TYR A 286 -2.21 -8.33 -12.51
C TYR A 286 -0.72 -7.95 -12.55
N SER A 287 -0.44 -6.65 -12.67
CA SER A 287 0.91 -6.12 -12.87
C SER A 287 1.19 -4.91 -11.99
N ASN A 288 2.24 -4.99 -11.18
CA ASN A 288 2.69 -3.87 -10.36
C ASN A 288 3.33 -2.76 -11.20
N ILE A 289 3.98 -3.13 -12.29
CA ILE A 289 4.64 -2.16 -13.16
C ILE A 289 3.63 -1.27 -13.88
N VAL A 290 2.50 -1.82 -14.29
CA VAL A 290 1.41 -1.05 -14.92
C VAL A 290 0.92 0.06 -13.99
N SER A 291 0.72 -0.23 -12.71
CA SER A 291 0.27 0.80 -11.76
C SER A 291 1.32 1.89 -11.51
N ASN A 292 2.61 1.51 -11.48
CA ASN A 292 3.69 2.50 -11.40
C ASN A 292 3.78 3.32 -12.69
N LEU A 293 3.59 2.69 -13.83
CA LEU A 293 3.56 3.39 -15.13
C LEU A 293 2.43 4.43 -15.15
N LEU A 294 1.24 4.06 -14.70
CA LEU A 294 0.07 4.94 -14.67
C LEU A 294 0.30 6.20 -13.83
N ILE A 295 0.82 6.09 -12.60
CA ILE A 295 1.04 7.28 -11.76
C ILE A 295 2.15 8.18 -12.32
N ASN A 296 3.18 7.58 -12.95
CA ASN A 296 4.24 8.36 -13.59
C ASN A 296 3.77 8.98 -14.92
N TYR A 297 2.84 8.35 -15.62
CA TYR A 297 2.20 8.96 -16.80
C TYR A 297 1.40 10.20 -16.41
N VAL A 298 0.63 10.16 -15.32
CA VAL A 298 -0.03 11.37 -14.80
C VAL A 298 0.99 12.45 -14.45
N SER A 299 2.08 12.08 -13.78
CA SER A 299 3.15 13.03 -13.45
C SER A 299 3.78 13.65 -14.72
N PHE A 300 3.99 12.86 -15.75
CA PHE A 300 4.48 13.33 -17.05
C PHE A 300 3.49 14.30 -17.71
N LYS A 301 2.21 13.94 -17.79
CA LYS A 301 1.16 14.77 -18.42
C LYS A 301 0.88 16.08 -17.68
N SER A 302 0.94 16.07 -16.38
CA SER A 302 0.72 17.27 -15.56
C SER A 302 1.98 18.13 -15.35
N GLY A 303 3.17 17.56 -15.59
CA GLY A 303 4.43 18.28 -15.46
C GLY A 303 4.60 18.94 -14.11
N GLU A 304 4.95 20.22 -14.11
CA GLU A 304 5.13 21.02 -12.89
C GLU A 304 3.84 21.18 -12.06
N ASN A 305 2.68 20.94 -12.66
CA ASN A 305 1.39 20.99 -11.97
C ASN A 305 1.04 19.72 -11.19
N PHE A 306 1.88 18.68 -11.22
CA PHE A 306 1.58 17.42 -10.53
C PHE A 306 1.32 17.63 -9.03
N GLN A 307 2.14 18.42 -8.35
CA GLN A 307 1.93 18.73 -6.93
C GLN A 307 0.60 19.46 -6.70
N ASN A 308 0.26 20.43 -7.56
CA ASN A 308 -1.01 21.16 -7.48
C ASN A 308 -2.22 20.21 -7.67
N LEU A 309 -2.11 19.26 -8.59
CA LEU A 309 -3.14 18.23 -8.79
C LEU A 309 -3.33 17.39 -7.52
N LEU A 310 -2.25 16.93 -6.89
CA LEU A 310 -2.34 16.18 -5.63
C LEU A 310 -2.97 17.01 -4.50
N ASP A 311 -2.59 18.29 -4.37
CA ASP A 311 -3.15 19.19 -3.35
C ASP A 311 -4.63 19.45 -3.59
N LYS A 312 -5.05 19.60 -4.84
CA LYS A 312 -6.46 19.74 -5.21
C LYS A 312 -7.27 18.50 -4.80
N ILE A 313 -6.73 17.30 -5.03
CA ILE A 313 -7.37 16.03 -4.67
C ILE A 313 -7.43 15.86 -3.16
N PHE A 314 -6.29 15.96 -2.47
CA PHE A 314 -6.20 15.51 -1.09
C PHE A 314 -6.52 16.63 -0.08
N ILE A 315 -6.10 17.88 -0.35
CA ILE A 315 -6.37 19.01 0.55
C ILE A 315 -7.75 19.60 0.31
N SER A 316 -8.08 19.90 -0.94
CA SER A 316 -9.29 20.66 -1.26
C SER A 316 -10.53 19.77 -1.33
N LYS A 317 -10.44 18.60 -2.02
CA LYS A 317 -11.57 17.71 -2.24
C LYS A 317 -11.72 16.70 -1.09
N ALA A 318 -10.75 15.84 -0.84
CA ALA A 318 -10.82 14.85 0.22
C ALA A 318 -10.69 15.45 1.63
N LYS A 319 -10.12 16.63 1.76
CA LYS A 319 -9.92 17.35 3.02
C LYS A 319 -9.25 16.47 4.08
N VAL A 320 -8.15 15.81 3.69
CA VAL A 320 -7.37 14.96 4.59
C VAL A 320 -6.84 15.76 5.78
N LYS A 321 -6.77 15.16 6.95
CA LYS A 321 -6.31 15.84 8.16
C LYS A 321 -4.79 15.80 8.31
N ASN A 322 -4.18 14.67 7.96
CA ASN A 322 -2.75 14.44 8.11
C ASN A 322 -2.09 14.37 6.72
N PRO A 323 -0.76 14.51 6.64
CA PRO A 323 -0.07 14.32 5.36
C PRO A 323 -0.34 12.94 4.76
N VAL A 324 -0.54 12.91 3.45
CA VAL A 324 -0.70 11.71 2.64
C VAL A 324 0.25 11.74 1.46
N ALA A 325 0.78 10.60 1.03
CA ALA A 325 1.78 10.61 -0.02
C ALA A 325 1.91 9.28 -0.76
N PHE A 326 2.28 9.36 -2.03
CA PHE A 326 2.91 8.26 -2.76
C PHE A 326 4.38 8.11 -2.38
N LEU A 327 4.89 6.89 -2.46
CA LEU A 327 6.30 6.62 -2.29
C LEU A 327 7.06 6.96 -3.56
N VAL A 328 8.26 7.51 -3.40
CA VAL A 328 9.14 7.89 -4.50
C VAL A 328 10.53 7.35 -4.24
N MET A 329 11.15 6.77 -5.25
CA MET A 329 12.57 6.38 -5.16
C MET A 329 13.42 7.56 -4.70
N ASN A 330 14.26 7.34 -3.73
CA ASN A 330 15.08 8.39 -3.16
C ASN A 330 16.09 8.94 -4.19
N LYS A 331 16.08 10.25 -4.42
CA LYS A 331 17.05 10.96 -5.26
C LYS A 331 18.50 10.85 -4.75
N GLY A 332 18.71 10.42 -3.52
CA GLY A 332 19.99 10.25 -2.86
C GLY A 332 20.28 8.82 -2.41
N SER A 333 19.67 7.81 -3.06
CA SER A 333 19.78 6.44 -2.60
C SER A 333 21.20 6.01 -2.26
N VAL A 334 21.34 5.16 -1.29
CA VAL A 334 22.49 4.67 -0.53
C VAL A 334 23.76 4.36 -1.34
N GLN A 335 23.67 4.31 -2.64
CA GLN A 335 24.82 4.15 -3.51
C GLN A 335 25.05 5.47 -4.26
N LYS A 336 26.03 6.26 -3.81
CA LYS A 336 26.51 7.52 -4.41
C LYS A 336 26.68 7.51 -5.95
N LYS A 337 26.51 6.36 -6.59
CA LYS A 337 26.78 6.12 -8.00
C LYS A 337 25.57 6.38 -8.92
N TYR A 338 24.33 6.39 -8.38
CA TYR A 338 23.13 6.54 -9.20
C TYR A 338 22.15 7.52 -8.54
N LYS A 339 21.92 8.66 -9.20
CA LYS A 339 20.88 9.61 -8.82
C LYS A 339 19.62 9.29 -9.60
N VAL A 340 18.52 9.06 -8.93
CA VAL A 340 17.19 8.96 -9.53
C VAL A 340 16.65 10.36 -9.75
N THR A 341 16.18 10.67 -10.96
CA THR A 341 15.57 11.95 -11.33
C THR A 341 14.07 11.80 -11.51
N GLU A 342 13.35 12.91 -11.64
CA GLU A 342 11.92 12.90 -11.93
C GLU A 342 11.61 12.26 -13.28
N ASN A 343 12.48 12.46 -14.27
CA ASN A 343 12.37 11.88 -15.61
C ASN A 343 12.58 10.35 -15.64
N ASP A 344 13.04 9.76 -14.54
CA ASP A 344 13.20 8.31 -14.44
C ASP A 344 11.90 7.57 -14.12
N GLY A 345 10.80 8.29 -13.88
CA GLY A 345 9.53 7.70 -13.45
C GLY A 345 9.64 7.00 -12.09
N PRO A 346 10.01 7.73 -11.03
CA PRO A 346 10.37 7.13 -9.74
C PRO A 346 9.19 6.90 -8.83
N ILE A 347 7.98 7.35 -9.18
CA ILE A 347 6.82 7.30 -8.31
C ILE A 347 6.26 5.86 -8.26
N ARG A 348 5.98 5.41 -7.06
CA ARG A 348 5.35 4.10 -6.80
C ARG A 348 3.87 4.30 -6.51
N TYR A 349 3.03 3.36 -6.94
CA TYR A 349 1.61 3.37 -6.59
C TYR A 349 1.35 3.21 -5.09
N SER A 350 2.32 2.72 -4.32
CA SER A 350 2.18 2.58 -2.86
C SER A 350 1.96 3.94 -2.21
N PHE A 351 0.93 4.01 -1.38
CA PHE A 351 0.44 5.24 -0.77
C PHE A 351 0.43 5.13 0.75
N ILE A 352 0.51 6.26 1.44
CA ILE A 352 0.54 6.32 2.90
C ILE A 352 -0.53 7.30 3.37
N ALA A 353 -1.37 6.85 4.30
CA ALA A 353 -2.36 7.70 4.96
C ALA A 353 -2.74 7.14 6.34
N THR A 354 -3.36 7.96 7.18
CA THR A 354 -4.00 7.45 8.39
C THR A 354 -5.32 6.75 8.08
N ARG A 355 -5.83 5.93 9.01
CA ARG A 355 -7.12 5.24 8.86
C ARG A 355 -8.27 6.19 8.50
N TYR A 356 -8.30 7.35 9.14
CA TYR A 356 -9.31 8.36 8.88
C TYR A 356 -9.07 9.12 7.56
N ASP A 357 -7.83 9.27 7.14
CA ASP A 357 -7.54 9.93 5.86
C ASP A 357 -7.84 9.00 4.69
N TYR A 358 -7.65 7.69 4.84
CA TYR A 358 -8.20 6.71 3.90
C TYR A 358 -9.72 6.80 3.80
N LEU A 359 -10.43 6.95 4.93
CA LEU A 359 -11.87 7.13 4.91
C LEU A 359 -12.27 8.46 4.22
N ARG A 360 -11.51 9.55 4.42
CA ARG A 360 -11.76 10.84 3.72
C ARG A 360 -11.60 10.71 2.21
N ILE A 361 -10.57 9.99 1.77
CA ILE A 361 -10.34 9.74 0.33
C ILE A 361 -11.48 8.88 -0.23
N ALA A 362 -11.86 7.81 0.45
CA ALA A 362 -12.97 6.96 0.04
C ALA A 362 -14.31 7.72 0.02
N LYS A 363 -14.54 8.60 1.01
CA LYS A 363 -15.71 9.47 1.03
C LYS A 363 -15.72 10.45 -0.14
N ALA A 364 -14.58 11.02 -0.50
CA ALA A 364 -14.51 11.90 -1.67
C ALA A 364 -14.87 11.15 -2.97
N MET A 365 -14.45 9.88 -3.11
CA MET A 365 -14.87 9.02 -4.23
C MET A 365 -16.39 8.75 -4.20
N LEU A 366 -16.95 8.48 -3.02
CA LEU A 366 -18.39 8.30 -2.85
C LEU A 366 -19.16 9.56 -3.24
N ASP A 367 -18.72 10.72 -2.76
CA ASP A 367 -19.35 12.01 -3.07
C ASP A 367 -19.28 12.33 -4.58
N ASP A 368 -18.11 12.09 -5.20
CA ASP A 368 -17.96 12.27 -6.64
C ASP A 368 -18.96 11.40 -7.43
N TRP A 369 -19.09 10.13 -7.05
CA TRP A 369 -20.03 9.21 -7.68
C TRP A 369 -21.48 9.64 -7.52
N GLN A 370 -21.90 9.96 -6.30
CA GLN A 370 -23.29 10.30 -5.97
C GLN A 370 -23.72 11.65 -6.55
N ASN A 371 -22.80 12.62 -6.61
CA ASN A 371 -23.08 13.94 -7.18
C ASN A 371 -22.80 14.03 -8.69
N ASP A 372 -22.51 12.92 -9.34
CA ASP A 372 -22.23 12.84 -10.79
C ASP A 372 -21.21 13.86 -11.29
N THR A 373 -20.20 14.15 -10.46
CA THR A 373 -19.13 15.05 -10.84
C THR A 373 -18.36 14.52 -12.05
N CYS A 374 -17.47 15.28 -12.64
CA CYS A 374 -16.59 14.79 -13.70
C CYS A 374 -15.84 13.52 -13.26
N VAL A 375 -15.26 13.50 -12.05
CA VAL A 375 -14.59 12.33 -11.50
C VAL A 375 -15.59 11.21 -11.20
N GLY A 376 -16.80 11.53 -10.78
CA GLY A 376 -17.89 10.56 -10.61
C GLY A 376 -18.26 9.86 -11.92
N LYS A 377 -18.32 10.59 -13.02
CA LYS A 377 -18.54 10.04 -14.37
C LYS A 377 -17.38 9.13 -14.78
N TYR A 378 -16.14 9.53 -14.49
CA TYR A 378 -14.97 8.65 -14.68
C TYR A 378 -15.11 7.36 -13.88
N LEU A 379 -15.44 7.41 -12.58
CA LEU A 379 -15.62 6.22 -11.75
C LEU A 379 -16.72 5.30 -12.29
N LYS A 380 -17.85 5.85 -12.73
CA LYS A 380 -18.94 5.11 -13.38
C LYS A 380 -18.48 4.48 -14.70
N THR A 381 -17.67 5.20 -15.48
CA THR A 381 -17.15 4.69 -16.76
C THR A 381 -16.22 3.51 -16.55
N ILE A 382 -15.25 3.61 -15.63
CA ILE A 382 -14.37 2.46 -15.36
C ILE A 382 -15.15 1.27 -14.79
N TYR A 383 -16.13 1.50 -13.91
CA TYR A 383 -16.99 0.45 -13.36
C TYR A 383 -17.75 -0.31 -14.45
N LYS A 384 -18.35 0.40 -15.41
CA LYS A 384 -19.07 -0.20 -16.56
C LYS A 384 -18.16 -0.99 -17.48
N ASN A 385 -16.87 -0.67 -17.52
CA ASN A 385 -15.87 -1.35 -18.35
C ASN A 385 -15.07 -2.40 -17.56
N GLU A 386 -15.68 -2.99 -16.53
CA GLU A 386 -15.03 -4.08 -15.77
C GLU A 386 -14.74 -5.29 -16.65
N ILE A 387 -13.64 -5.97 -16.36
CA ILE A 387 -13.26 -7.21 -17.03
C ILE A 387 -13.16 -8.37 -16.05
N PRO A 388 -13.43 -9.61 -16.46
CA PRO A 388 -13.28 -10.76 -15.59
C PRO A 388 -11.81 -11.00 -15.23
N LYS A 389 -11.55 -11.35 -13.97
CA LYS A 389 -10.20 -11.70 -13.51
C LYS A 389 -9.77 -13.10 -13.91
N LYS A 390 -10.72 -14.03 -14.03
CA LYS A 390 -10.41 -15.40 -14.41
C LYS A 390 -10.18 -15.54 -15.91
N ASN A 391 -9.00 -15.97 -16.29
CA ASN A 391 -8.64 -16.31 -17.65
C ASN A 391 -7.49 -17.34 -17.65
N GLU A 392 -7.05 -17.77 -18.82
CA GLU A 392 -6.01 -18.79 -19.01
C GLU A 392 -4.61 -18.41 -18.46
N TYR A 393 -4.35 -17.12 -18.24
CA TYR A 393 -3.07 -16.61 -17.75
C TYR A 393 -3.10 -16.21 -16.28
N SER A 394 -4.28 -15.95 -15.74
CA SER A 394 -4.45 -15.49 -14.38
C SER A 394 -4.42 -16.67 -13.40
N SER A 395 -3.47 -16.65 -12.48
CA SER A 395 -3.48 -17.52 -11.30
C SER A 395 -4.34 -16.93 -10.16
N ASP A 396 -4.91 -15.75 -10.37
CA ASP A 396 -5.77 -15.09 -9.41
C ASP A 396 -7.15 -15.76 -9.41
N ASN A 397 -7.27 -16.81 -8.63
CA ASN A 397 -8.53 -17.55 -8.43
C ASN A 397 -9.57 -16.74 -7.63
N GLY A 398 -9.38 -15.42 -7.48
CA GLY A 398 -10.19 -14.60 -6.60
C GLY A 398 -9.99 -14.90 -5.11
N ALA A 399 -9.03 -15.76 -4.78
CA ALA A 399 -8.73 -16.09 -3.39
C ALA A 399 -8.15 -14.89 -2.63
N PHE A 400 -7.36 -14.08 -3.30
CA PHE A 400 -6.81 -12.86 -2.74
C PHE A 400 -7.87 -11.78 -2.59
N PHE A 401 -8.75 -11.69 -3.58
CA PHE A 401 -9.75 -10.66 -3.68
C PHE A 401 -11.07 -11.34 -4.02
N TYR A 402 -11.92 -11.44 -3.08
CA TYR A 402 -13.21 -12.13 -3.17
C TYR A 402 -14.10 -11.65 -4.31
N SER A 403 -13.60 -10.79 -5.17
CA SER A 403 -14.25 -10.23 -6.33
C SER A 403 -13.91 -11.00 -7.60
N LYS A 404 -14.83 -11.01 -8.55
CA LYS A 404 -14.69 -11.76 -9.81
C LYS A 404 -14.23 -10.90 -10.97
N SER A 405 -14.32 -9.58 -10.84
CA SER A 405 -13.96 -8.64 -11.91
C SER A 405 -12.98 -7.57 -11.41
N TYR A 406 -12.42 -6.85 -12.36
CA TYR A 406 -11.49 -5.75 -12.14
C TYR A 406 -11.85 -4.57 -13.03
N ALA A 407 -11.89 -3.38 -12.48
CA ALA A 407 -12.34 -2.18 -13.15
C ALA A 407 -11.47 -0.98 -12.76
N GLY A 408 -10.66 -0.47 -13.66
CA GLY A 408 -9.93 0.76 -13.42
C GLY A 408 -9.05 0.74 -12.16
N GLN A 409 -8.33 -0.32 -11.87
CA GLN A 409 -7.53 -0.55 -10.66
C GLN A 409 -8.36 -0.85 -9.38
N PHE A 410 -9.65 -1.13 -9.51
CA PHE A 410 -10.51 -1.55 -8.40
C PHE A 410 -10.97 -3.00 -8.59
N HIS A 411 -11.25 -3.65 -7.49
CA HIS A 411 -11.92 -4.95 -7.44
C HIS A 411 -13.43 -4.74 -7.45
N THR A 412 -14.14 -5.50 -8.30
CA THR A 412 -15.58 -5.38 -8.51
C THR A 412 -16.23 -6.74 -8.57
N ASN A 413 -17.57 -6.80 -8.66
CA ASN A 413 -18.33 -8.03 -8.78
C ASN A 413 -18.07 -8.98 -7.60
N TYR A 414 -18.46 -8.55 -6.40
CA TYR A 414 -18.38 -9.38 -5.20
C TYR A 414 -19.53 -10.38 -5.14
N PRO A 415 -19.27 -11.68 -4.89
CA PRO A 415 -20.31 -12.70 -4.78
C PRO A 415 -21.38 -12.32 -3.76
N GLY A 416 -22.65 -12.40 -4.17
CA GLY A 416 -23.80 -11.98 -3.37
C GLY A 416 -24.11 -10.48 -3.40
N LEU A 417 -23.24 -9.67 -4.02
CA LEU A 417 -23.37 -8.21 -4.08
C LEU A 417 -23.25 -7.65 -5.52
N LYS A 418 -23.39 -8.51 -6.53
CA LYS A 418 -23.14 -8.18 -7.94
C LYS A 418 -24.10 -7.12 -8.51
N ASP A 419 -25.28 -6.99 -7.93
CA ASP A 419 -26.31 -6.09 -8.43
C ASP A 419 -26.20 -4.67 -7.85
N ARG A 420 -25.10 -4.38 -7.16
CA ARG A 420 -24.80 -3.08 -6.57
C ARG A 420 -23.45 -2.57 -7.02
N ALA A 421 -23.35 -1.26 -7.19
CA ALA A 421 -22.09 -0.61 -7.54
C ALA A 421 -21.13 -0.60 -6.33
N ILE A 422 -20.37 -1.69 -6.18
CA ILE A 422 -19.38 -1.87 -5.12
C ILE A 422 -17.99 -1.95 -5.74
N MET A 423 -17.08 -1.10 -5.25
CA MET A 423 -15.67 -1.11 -5.64
C MET A 423 -14.79 -1.29 -4.41
N GLY A 424 -13.85 -2.23 -4.51
CA GLY A 424 -12.89 -2.52 -3.45
C GLY A 424 -11.47 -2.17 -3.84
N MET A 425 -10.71 -1.76 -2.85
CA MET A 425 -9.27 -1.51 -2.91
C MET A 425 -8.61 -2.47 -1.92
N ASP A 426 -7.75 -3.35 -2.41
CA ASP A 426 -7.12 -4.34 -1.56
C ASP A 426 -5.59 -4.27 -1.62
N GLY A 427 -4.98 -4.44 -0.47
CA GLY A 427 -3.55 -4.44 -0.29
C GLY A 427 -3.05 -5.59 0.56
N ALA A 428 -1.82 -6.00 0.31
CA ALA A 428 -1.15 -7.03 1.09
C ALA A 428 -1.24 -6.72 2.59
N SER A 429 -1.28 -7.76 3.41
CA SER A 429 -1.41 -7.71 4.87
C SER A 429 -2.79 -7.28 5.37
N GLY A 430 -3.82 -7.33 4.51
CA GLY A 430 -5.18 -7.01 4.92
C GLY A 430 -5.46 -5.50 4.98
N GLN A 431 -4.81 -4.72 4.14
CA GLN A 431 -5.23 -3.34 3.92
C GLN A 431 -6.41 -3.35 2.97
N SER A 432 -7.55 -2.79 3.35
CA SER A 432 -8.72 -2.79 2.47
C SER A 432 -9.63 -1.59 2.68
N ILE A 433 -10.18 -1.12 1.58
CA ILE A 433 -11.28 -0.16 1.53
C ILE A 433 -12.34 -0.73 0.58
N ILE A 434 -13.58 -0.78 1.03
CA ILE A 434 -14.71 -1.18 0.19
C ILE A 434 -15.74 -0.07 0.23
N ILE A 435 -16.21 0.36 -0.94
CA ILE A 435 -17.19 1.42 -1.10
C ILE A 435 -18.42 0.83 -1.79
N ASP A 436 -19.57 0.94 -1.15
CA ASP A 436 -20.88 0.74 -1.76
C ASP A 436 -21.45 2.12 -2.11
N PHE A 437 -21.44 2.43 -3.38
CA PHE A 437 -21.86 3.75 -3.88
C PHE A 437 -23.38 3.96 -3.81
N GLU A 438 -24.16 2.89 -3.79
CA GLU A 438 -25.62 2.97 -3.75
C GLU A 438 -26.16 3.06 -2.32
N LYS A 439 -25.52 2.36 -1.40
CA LYS A 439 -25.94 2.33 0.02
C LYS A 439 -25.18 3.34 0.89
N SER A 440 -24.36 4.24 0.29
CA SER A 440 -23.56 5.22 1.01
C SER A 440 -22.75 4.60 2.16
N LYS A 441 -22.08 3.47 1.87
CA LYS A 441 -21.39 2.69 2.88
C LYS A 441 -19.91 2.52 2.54
N ILE A 442 -19.03 2.70 3.52
CA ILE A 442 -17.60 2.53 3.37
C ILE A 442 -17.05 1.73 4.54
N VAL A 443 -16.30 0.67 4.23
CA VAL A 443 -15.45 -0.03 5.22
C VAL A 443 -14.02 0.35 4.95
N VAL A 444 -13.28 0.73 5.99
CA VAL A 444 -11.82 0.88 5.97
C VAL A 444 -11.24 -0.02 7.03
N LEU A 445 -10.37 -0.93 6.65
CA LEU A 445 -9.68 -1.78 7.61
C LEU A 445 -8.18 -1.84 7.35
N ASN A 446 -7.42 -1.98 8.43
CA ASN A 446 -5.99 -2.14 8.40
C ASN A 446 -5.60 -3.34 9.26
N ALA A 447 -4.86 -4.24 8.68
CA ALA A 447 -4.33 -5.42 9.36
C ALA A 447 -2.83 -5.53 9.12
N ILE A 448 -2.21 -6.45 9.84
CA ILE A 448 -0.77 -6.67 9.76
C ILE A 448 -0.44 -8.16 9.62
N HIS A 449 -1.31 -8.89 9.00
CA HIS A 449 -1.11 -10.31 8.72
C HIS A 449 -1.19 -10.57 7.22
N LEU A 450 -0.23 -11.27 6.64
CA LEU A 450 -0.11 -11.43 5.19
C LEU A 450 -1.36 -12.05 4.56
N ASP A 451 -1.98 -13.01 5.24
CA ASP A 451 -3.19 -13.70 4.79
C ASP A 451 -4.41 -13.39 5.65
N TYR A 452 -4.43 -12.22 6.29
CA TYR A 452 -5.63 -11.84 7.02
C TYR A 452 -6.85 -11.86 6.11
N ASN A 453 -7.81 -12.71 6.44
CA ASN A 453 -9.02 -12.86 5.67
C ASN A 453 -10.09 -11.82 6.10
N TRP A 454 -10.01 -10.64 5.56
CA TRP A 454 -10.94 -9.55 5.80
C TRP A 454 -12.36 -9.80 5.26
N LYS A 455 -12.55 -10.76 4.37
CA LYS A 455 -13.82 -11.04 3.68
C LYS A 455 -14.97 -11.16 4.62
N LYS A 456 -14.83 -11.99 5.65
CA LYS A 456 -15.88 -12.26 6.62
C LYS A 456 -16.34 -10.99 7.33
N ILE A 457 -15.39 -10.16 7.76
CA ILE A 457 -15.71 -9.01 8.60
C ILE A 457 -16.07 -7.75 7.79
N ALA A 458 -15.61 -7.65 6.55
CA ALA A 458 -15.92 -6.52 5.68
C ALA A 458 -17.19 -6.79 4.85
N ILE A 459 -17.22 -7.87 4.08
CA ILE A 459 -18.33 -8.17 3.16
C ILE A 459 -19.64 -8.39 3.89
N SER A 460 -19.63 -8.97 5.09
CA SER A 460 -20.86 -9.17 5.88
C SER A 460 -21.56 -7.87 6.28
N LYS A 461 -20.94 -6.72 6.07
CA LYS A 461 -21.53 -5.41 6.39
C LYS A 461 -22.23 -4.75 5.20
N PHE A 462 -22.13 -5.33 4.02
CA PHE A 462 -22.76 -4.87 2.79
C PHE A 462 -23.99 -5.73 2.46
#